data_59414f47cff072eb25561a251abcd455
#
_entry.id   59414f47cff072eb25561a251abcd455
#
_cell.length_a   1.000
_cell.length_b   1.000
_cell.length_c   1.000
_cell.angle_alpha   90.00
_cell.angle_beta   90.00
_cell.angle_gamma   90.00
#
_symmetry.space_group_name_H-M   'P 1'
#
loop_
_entity.id
_entity.type
_entity.pdbx_description
1 polymer ?
#
loop_
_entity_poly.entity_id
_entity_poly.type
_entity_poly.pdbx_seq_one_letter_code
_entity_poly.pdbx_strand_id
1 'polypeptide(L)'
;MKKKLLLIVIFYFALIISSYGAASSGSSRSSNYDKGATIIKKGKKLEEKGKIEKANKRYEKALEYLIKSNEKEPNQADTLNYLGFALRKLGNFEEAEKYYLLGLNIKPKHHGINEYLGELYIITDRMDLAKERLEVLKNCNCEEYDELKELIDKN
;
A
#
# COMPACT_ATOMS: atom_id res chain seq x y z
N MET A 1 26.25 -20.42 -75.83
CA MET A 1 25.81 -21.22 -74.69
C MET A 1 26.20 -20.45 -73.45
N LYS A 2 25.23 -19.81 -72.76
CA LYS A 2 25.45 -18.89 -71.62
C LYS A 2 25.35 -19.68 -70.33
N LYS A 3 26.47 -19.84 -69.61
CA LYS A 3 26.46 -20.44 -68.24
C LYS A 3 25.89 -19.44 -67.25
N LYS A 4 24.77 -19.77 -66.68
CA LYS A 4 24.21 -18.98 -65.55
C LYS A 4 24.95 -19.33 -64.28
N LEU A 5 25.65 -18.33 -63.76
CA LEU A 5 26.30 -18.36 -62.45
C LEU A 5 25.25 -18.18 -61.36
N LEU A 6 24.97 -19.24 -60.62
CA LEU A 6 24.04 -19.23 -59.50
C LEU A 6 24.78 -18.75 -58.25
N LEU A 7 24.56 -17.47 -57.87
CA LEU A 7 25.08 -16.91 -56.63
C LEU A 7 24.21 -17.40 -55.46
N ILE A 8 24.78 -18.32 -54.69
CA ILE A 8 24.18 -18.78 -53.44
C ILE A 8 24.53 -17.73 -52.38
N VAL A 9 23.57 -16.88 -52.04
CA VAL A 9 23.69 -15.95 -50.91
C VAL A 9 23.36 -16.76 -49.65
N ILE A 10 24.41 -17.15 -48.96
CA ILE A 10 24.25 -17.79 -47.64
C ILE A 10 23.93 -16.67 -46.62
N PHE A 11 22.65 -16.56 -46.27
CA PHE A 11 22.22 -15.71 -45.16
C PHE A 11 22.68 -16.36 -43.86
N TYR A 12 23.76 -15.88 -43.27
CA TYR A 12 24.10 -16.16 -41.90
C TYR A 12 23.12 -15.42 -41.00
N PHE A 13 22.05 -16.11 -40.60
CA PHE A 13 21.17 -15.67 -39.53
C PHE A 13 21.91 -15.92 -38.21
N ALA A 14 22.67 -14.92 -37.76
CA ALA A 14 23.23 -14.93 -36.44
C ALA A 14 22.07 -14.87 -35.42
N LEU A 15 21.72 -16.02 -34.85
CA LEU A 15 20.85 -16.14 -33.69
C LEU A 15 21.53 -15.44 -32.50
N ILE A 16 21.26 -14.15 -32.35
CA ILE A 16 21.50 -13.46 -31.09
C ILE A 16 20.46 -13.97 -30.12
N ILE A 17 20.80 -15.03 -29.40
CA ILE A 17 20.08 -15.43 -28.21
C ILE A 17 20.39 -14.36 -27.17
N SER A 18 19.61 -13.29 -27.18
CA SER A 18 19.50 -12.42 -26.02
C SER A 18 18.94 -13.30 -24.90
N SER A 19 19.82 -13.74 -24.02
CA SER A 19 19.43 -14.29 -22.73
C SER A 19 18.75 -13.16 -21.97
N TYR A 20 17.44 -13.04 -22.14
CA TYR A 20 16.61 -12.35 -21.18
C TYR A 20 16.73 -13.14 -19.89
N GLY A 21 17.67 -12.70 -19.06
CA GLY A 21 17.69 -13.10 -17.67
C GLY A 21 16.30 -12.81 -17.13
N ALA A 22 15.55 -13.87 -16.82
CA ALA A 22 14.34 -13.75 -16.04
C ALA A 22 14.76 -13.10 -14.72
N ALA A 23 14.63 -11.78 -14.65
CA ALA A 23 14.67 -11.09 -13.40
C ALA A 23 13.55 -11.72 -12.57
N SER A 24 13.93 -12.55 -11.61
CA SER A 24 13.06 -13.01 -10.56
C SER A 24 12.41 -11.77 -9.98
N SER A 25 11.15 -11.52 -10.35
CA SER A 25 10.31 -10.52 -9.71
C SER A 25 9.88 -11.04 -8.35
N GLY A 26 10.87 -11.29 -7.49
CA GLY A 26 10.63 -11.20 -6.07
C GLY A 26 10.19 -9.76 -5.85
N SER A 27 8.96 -9.57 -5.41
CA SER A 27 8.42 -8.27 -5.01
C SER A 27 9.30 -7.73 -3.87
N SER A 28 10.44 -7.15 -4.24
CA SER A 28 11.29 -6.42 -3.32
C SER A 28 10.55 -5.13 -3.03
N ARG A 29 9.79 -5.13 -1.94
CA ARG A 29 9.21 -3.91 -1.38
C ARG A 29 10.26 -2.81 -1.42
N SER A 30 9.88 -1.66 -1.91
CA SER A 30 10.75 -0.51 -1.95
C SER A 30 11.37 -0.28 -0.57
N SER A 31 12.67 -0.06 -0.48
CA SER A 31 13.34 0.26 0.80
C SER A 31 12.70 1.49 1.48
N ASN A 32 12.01 2.34 0.72
CA ASN A 32 11.25 3.47 1.25
C ASN A 32 9.98 3.01 1.97
N TYR A 33 9.25 2.00 1.44
CA TYR A 33 8.13 1.41 2.15
C TYR A 33 8.54 0.88 3.52
N ASP A 34 9.60 0.07 3.60
CA ASP A 34 10.05 -0.52 4.87
C ASP A 34 10.47 0.54 5.89
N LYS A 35 11.11 1.63 5.42
CA LYS A 35 11.44 2.78 6.26
C LYS A 35 10.17 3.47 6.78
N GLY A 36 9.23 3.77 5.90
CA GLY A 36 7.94 4.37 6.25
C GLY A 36 7.18 3.53 7.27
N ALA A 37 6.99 2.23 6.99
CA ALA A 37 6.32 1.28 7.86
C ALA A 37 6.98 1.17 9.25
N THR A 38 8.32 1.14 9.28
CA THR A 38 9.07 1.13 10.54
C THR A 38 8.84 2.41 11.36
N ILE A 39 8.78 3.56 10.69
CA ILE A 39 8.55 4.85 11.36
C ILE A 39 7.11 4.93 11.87
N ILE A 40 6.11 4.43 11.12
CA ILE A 40 4.71 4.30 11.61
C ILE A 40 4.67 3.49 12.90
N LYS A 41 5.28 2.31 12.94
CA LYS A 41 5.32 1.48 14.17
C LYS A 41 5.93 2.21 15.37
N LYS A 42 6.96 3.04 15.14
CA LYS A 42 7.54 3.88 16.20
C LYS A 42 6.60 5.00 16.61
N GLY A 43 5.83 5.56 15.70
CA GLY A 43 4.78 6.55 15.96
C GLY A 43 3.69 5.97 16.85
N LYS A 44 3.12 4.82 16.49
CA LYS A 44 2.09 4.10 17.29
C LYS A 44 2.59 3.88 18.73
N LYS A 45 3.80 3.37 18.92
CA LYS A 45 4.39 3.19 20.27
C LYS A 45 4.57 4.48 21.09
N LEU A 46 4.73 5.61 20.42
CA LEU A 46 4.79 6.92 21.11
C LEU A 46 3.40 7.40 21.49
N GLU A 47 2.41 7.18 20.63
CA GLU A 47 1.01 7.49 20.87
C GLU A 47 0.45 6.69 22.05
N GLU A 48 0.70 5.37 22.12
CA GLU A 48 0.36 4.50 23.25
C GLU A 48 0.94 5.00 24.59
N LYS A 49 2.06 5.71 24.54
CA LYS A 49 2.70 6.35 25.71
C LYS A 49 2.22 7.78 25.98
N GLY A 50 1.16 8.24 25.29
CA GLY A 50 0.64 9.59 25.38
C GLY A 50 1.56 10.68 24.82
N LYS A 51 2.61 10.32 24.06
CA LYS A 51 3.59 11.27 23.49
C LYS A 51 3.16 11.75 22.11
N ILE A 52 1.96 12.35 22.02
CA ILE A 52 1.28 12.67 20.77
C ILE A 52 2.11 13.53 19.82
N GLU A 53 2.69 14.63 20.29
CA GLU A 53 3.54 15.49 19.44
C GLU A 53 4.73 14.75 18.82
N LYS A 54 5.33 13.83 19.61
CA LYS A 54 6.44 13.00 19.09
C LYS A 54 5.94 11.94 18.10
N ALA A 55 4.74 11.42 18.30
CA ALA A 55 4.09 10.51 17.37
C ALA A 55 3.80 11.22 16.04
N ASN A 56 3.22 12.42 16.09
CA ASN A 56 2.91 13.21 14.88
C ASN A 56 4.17 13.50 14.06
N LYS A 57 5.28 13.90 14.68
CA LYS A 57 6.56 14.06 13.98
C LYS A 57 7.05 12.76 13.30
N ARG A 58 6.70 11.59 13.87
CA ARG A 58 6.99 10.30 13.20
C ARG A 58 6.07 10.08 12.02
N TYR A 59 4.79 10.41 12.15
CA TYR A 59 3.84 10.25 11.04
C TYR A 59 4.18 11.17 9.87
N GLU A 60 4.53 12.43 10.12
CA GLU A 60 5.08 13.34 9.11
C GLU A 60 6.31 12.74 8.39
N LYS A 61 7.26 12.24 9.18
CA LYS A 61 8.47 11.62 8.62
C LYS A 61 8.16 10.34 7.83
N ALA A 62 7.18 9.57 8.24
CA ALA A 62 6.74 8.39 7.51
C ALA A 62 6.16 8.75 6.14
N LEU A 63 5.36 9.83 6.06
CA LEU A 63 4.79 10.32 4.79
C LEU A 63 5.86 10.58 3.74
N GLU A 64 6.99 11.22 4.11
CA GLU A 64 8.08 11.48 3.16
C GLU A 64 8.60 10.20 2.48
N TYR A 65 8.73 9.12 3.22
CA TYR A 65 9.18 7.83 2.69
C TYR A 65 8.08 7.10 1.93
N LEU A 66 6.85 7.14 2.43
CA LEU A 66 5.71 6.46 1.81
C LEU A 66 5.32 7.10 0.48
N ILE A 67 5.39 8.43 0.37
CA ILE A 67 5.19 9.15 -0.89
C ILE A 67 6.25 8.70 -1.92
N LYS A 68 7.53 8.72 -1.55
CA LYS A 68 8.61 8.23 -2.42
C LYS A 68 8.44 6.76 -2.81
N SER A 69 7.87 5.95 -1.92
CA SER A 69 7.54 4.55 -2.23
C SER A 69 6.43 4.47 -3.27
N ASN A 70 5.37 5.25 -3.10
CA ASN A 70 4.23 5.28 -4.02
C ASN A 70 4.58 5.87 -5.40
N GLU A 71 5.49 6.84 -5.44
CA GLU A 71 6.02 7.39 -6.70
C GLU A 71 6.81 6.34 -7.48
N LYS A 72 7.63 5.55 -6.79
CA LYS A 72 8.46 4.51 -7.40
C LYS A 72 7.66 3.27 -7.79
N GLU A 73 6.77 2.84 -6.93
CA GLU A 73 5.93 1.65 -7.08
C GLU A 73 4.47 2.03 -6.75
N PRO A 74 3.75 2.63 -7.71
CA PRO A 74 2.37 3.06 -7.48
C PRO A 74 1.42 1.87 -7.30
N ASN A 75 0.25 2.15 -6.74
CA ASN A 75 -0.84 1.19 -6.60
C ASN A 75 -0.48 -0.05 -5.74
N GLN A 76 0.34 0.14 -4.72
CA GLN A 76 0.57 -0.89 -3.71
C GLN A 76 -0.39 -0.67 -2.52
N ALA A 77 -1.33 -1.59 -2.30
CA ALA A 77 -2.35 -1.45 -1.25
C ALA A 77 -1.74 -1.20 0.15
N ASP A 78 -0.65 -1.89 0.48
CA ASP A 78 0.05 -1.69 1.76
C ASP A 78 0.63 -0.28 1.91
N THR A 79 1.17 0.30 0.82
CA THR A 79 1.70 1.67 0.81
C THR A 79 0.58 2.68 0.98
N LEU A 80 -0.54 2.49 0.24
CA LEU A 80 -1.73 3.33 0.32
C LEU A 80 -2.37 3.26 1.73
N ASN A 81 -2.37 2.08 2.35
CA ASN A 81 -2.81 1.90 3.74
C ASN A 81 -2.02 2.80 4.71
N TYR A 82 -0.69 2.77 4.64
CA TYR A 82 0.12 3.57 5.55
C TYR A 82 0.12 5.07 5.22
N LEU A 83 -0.06 5.46 3.96
CA LEU A 83 -0.31 6.86 3.59
C LEU A 83 -1.60 7.37 4.25
N GLY A 84 -2.71 6.62 4.07
CA GLY A 84 -3.97 6.93 4.71
C GLY A 84 -3.86 6.97 6.24
N PHE A 85 -3.19 5.99 6.85
CA PHE A 85 -2.98 5.95 8.29
C PHE A 85 -2.25 7.21 8.82
N ALA A 86 -1.12 7.57 8.22
CA ALA A 86 -0.34 8.72 8.67
C ALA A 86 -1.13 10.03 8.51
N LEU A 87 -1.83 10.22 7.40
CA LEU A 87 -2.68 11.38 7.14
C LEU A 87 -3.84 11.46 8.14
N ARG A 88 -4.52 10.35 8.43
CA ARG A 88 -5.58 10.30 9.44
C ARG A 88 -5.08 10.69 10.82
N LYS A 89 -3.93 10.17 11.24
CA LYS A 89 -3.31 10.51 12.52
C LYS A 89 -2.90 11.98 12.62
N LEU A 90 -2.62 12.63 11.51
CA LEU A 90 -2.33 14.06 11.41
C LEU A 90 -3.59 14.94 11.21
N GLY A 91 -4.79 14.36 11.19
CA GLY A 91 -6.05 15.07 11.04
C GLY A 91 -6.44 15.40 9.59
N ASN A 92 -5.68 14.93 8.62
CA ASN A 92 -5.97 15.13 7.18
C ASN A 92 -6.94 14.06 6.67
N PHE A 93 -8.18 14.08 7.17
CA PHE A 93 -9.15 13.00 6.99
C PHE A 93 -9.59 12.79 5.53
N GLU A 94 -9.81 13.87 4.81
CA GLU A 94 -10.23 13.81 3.41
C GLU A 94 -9.18 13.13 2.52
N GLU A 95 -7.92 13.49 2.68
CA GLU A 95 -6.85 12.89 1.91
C GLU A 95 -6.56 11.45 2.35
N ALA A 96 -6.69 11.16 3.64
CA ALA A 96 -6.59 9.80 4.16
C ALA A 96 -7.64 8.88 3.53
N GLU A 97 -8.88 9.31 3.45
CA GLU A 97 -9.98 8.56 2.83
C GLU A 97 -9.68 8.24 1.36
N LYS A 98 -9.17 9.21 0.59
CA LYS A 98 -8.79 8.98 -0.82
C LYS A 98 -7.79 7.85 -0.96
N TYR A 99 -6.73 7.83 -0.12
CA TYR A 99 -5.74 6.77 -0.17
C TYR A 99 -6.33 5.41 0.23
N TYR A 100 -7.18 5.35 1.24
CA TYR A 100 -7.85 4.11 1.62
C TYR A 100 -8.75 3.58 0.51
N LEU A 101 -9.56 4.43 -0.11
CA LEU A 101 -10.43 4.03 -1.22
C LEU A 101 -9.63 3.55 -2.43
N LEU A 102 -8.52 4.22 -2.78
CA LEU A 102 -7.61 3.73 -3.81
C LEU A 102 -7.05 2.35 -3.47
N GLY A 103 -6.66 2.13 -2.22
CA GLY A 103 -6.17 0.83 -1.76
C GLY A 103 -7.23 -0.26 -1.83
N LEU A 104 -8.48 0.05 -1.48
CA LEU A 104 -9.60 -0.90 -1.59
C LEU A 104 -10.00 -1.20 -3.04
N ASN A 105 -9.82 -0.28 -3.97
CA ASN A 105 -10.00 -0.56 -5.40
C ASN A 105 -9.02 -1.63 -5.90
N ILE A 106 -7.83 -1.72 -5.31
CA ILE A 106 -6.80 -2.71 -5.65
C ILE A 106 -7.03 -4.01 -4.88
N LYS A 107 -7.30 -3.90 -3.58
CA LYS A 107 -7.48 -5.03 -2.67
C LYS A 107 -8.69 -4.82 -1.76
N PRO A 108 -9.92 -5.15 -2.23
CA PRO A 108 -11.16 -4.85 -1.51
C PRO A 108 -11.24 -5.42 -0.09
N LYS A 109 -10.56 -6.55 0.16
CA LYS A 109 -10.52 -7.23 1.46
C LYS A 109 -9.22 -6.98 2.22
N HIS A 110 -8.53 -5.88 1.98
CA HIS A 110 -7.33 -5.53 2.75
C HIS A 110 -7.71 -5.20 4.20
N HIS A 111 -7.31 -6.03 5.16
CA HIS A 111 -7.77 -5.93 6.54
C HIS A 111 -7.45 -4.56 7.15
N GLY A 112 -6.18 -4.15 7.18
CA GLY A 112 -5.80 -2.87 7.77
C GLY A 112 -6.42 -1.64 7.09
N ILE A 113 -6.75 -1.67 5.77
CA ILE A 113 -7.46 -0.56 5.14
C ILE A 113 -8.92 -0.52 5.61
N ASN A 114 -9.61 -1.67 5.66
CA ASN A 114 -10.99 -1.71 6.13
C ASN A 114 -11.10 -1.28 7.60
N GLU A 115 -10.17 -1.70 8.45
CA GLU A 115 -10.08 -1.24 9.84
C GLU A 115 -9.89 0.28 9.91
N TYR A 116 -8.80 0.82 9.33
CA TYR A 116 -8.46 2.23 9.47
C TYR A 116 -9.43 3.18 8.76
N LEU A 117 -10.06 2.76 7.67
CA LEU A 117 -11.15 3.51 7.05
C LEU A 117 -12.41 3.47 7.93
N GLY A 118 -12.69 2.34 8.59
CA GLY A 118 -13.76 2.23 9.59
C GLY A 118 -13.55 3.19 10.76
N GLU A 119 -12.32 3.24 11.33
CA GLU A 119 -11.97 4.21 12.36
C GLU A 119 -12.13 5.67 11.87
N LEU A 120 -11.73 5.96 10.64
CA LEU A 120 -11.90 7.29 10.05
C LEU A 120 -13.40 7.65 9.96
N TYR A 121 -14.25 6.71 9.57
CA TYR A 121 -15.69 6.93 9.50
C TYR A 121 -16.31 7.18 10.88
N ILE A 122 -15.84 6.50 11.93
CA ILE A 122 -16.26 6.80 13.31
C ILE A 122 -15.90 8.24 13.69
N ILE A 123 -14.64 8.67 13.48
CA ILE A 123 -14.13 10.01 13.82
C ILE A 123 -14.90 11.11 13.06
N THR A 124 -15.44 10.80 11.90
CA THR A 124 -16.18 11.74 11.04
C THR A 124 -17.69 11.56 11.08
N ASP A 125 -18.23 10.94 12.13
CA ASP A 125 -19.67 10.72 12.40
C ASP A 125 -20.40 9.96 11.28
N ARG A 126 -19.70 9.04 10.59
CA ARG A 126 -20.25 8.19 9.52
C ARG A 126 -20.34 6.73 9.96
N MET A 127 -21.03 6.48 11.05
CA MET A 127 -21.10 5.18 11.72
C MET A 127 -21.60 4.05 10.82
N ASP A 128 -22.56 4.32 9.92
CA ASP A 128 -23.07 3.28 9.01
C ASP A 128 -21.97 2.78 8.06
N LEU A 129 -21.12 3.67 7.55
CA LEU A 129 -19.98 3.29 6.71
C LEU A 129 -18.93 2.50 7.53
N ALA A 130 -18.74 2.83 8.81
CA ALA A 130 -17.84 2.07 9.68
C ALA A 130 -18.34 0.62 9.84
N LYS A 131 -19.63 0.42 10.04
CA LYS A 131 -20.26 -0.90 10.12
C LYS A 131 -20.13 -1.70 8.83
N GLU A 132 -20.22 -1.05 7.67
CA GLU A 132 -19.95 -1.70 6.38
C GLU A 132 -18.50 -2.23 6.31
N ARG A 133 -17.52 -1.46 6.82
CA ARG A 133 -16.13 -1.92 6.86
C ARG A 133 -15.95 -3.10 7.81
N LEU A 134 -16.62 -3.08 8.96
CA LEU A 134 -16.61 -4.19 9.90
C LEU A 134 -17.21 -5.48 9.27
N GLU A 135 -18.30 -5.37 8.51
CA GLU A 135 -18.90 -6.53 7.83
C GLU A 135 -17.94 -7.17 6.81
N VAL A 136 -17.10 -6.36 6.13
CA VAL A 136 -16.05 -6.89 5.23
C VAL A 136 -15.02 -7.73 5.99
N LEU A 137 -14.73 -7.37 7.25
CA LEU A 137 -13.76 -8.06 8.11
C LEU A 137 -14.32 -9.28 8.83
N LYS A 138 -15.63 -9.48 8.87
CA LYS A 138 -16.33 -10.48 9.71
C LYS A 138 -15.76 -11.90 9.69
N ASN A 139 -15.22 -12.32 8.56
CA ASN A 139 -14.70 -13.68 8.38
C ASN A 139 -13.17 -13.75 8.25
N CYS A 140 -12.45 -12.68 8.60
CA CYS A 140 -10.99 -12.67 8.45
C CYS A 140 -10.27 -13.44 9.56
N ASN A 141 -10.91 -13.63 10.72
CA ASN A 141 -10.27 -14.15 11.93
C ASN A 141 -8.97 -13.37 12.24
N CYS A 142 -9.06 -12.05 12.25
CA CYS A 142 -7.95 -11.11 12.33
C CYS A 142 -8.19 -10.04 13.42
N GLU A 143 -7.12 -9.48 13.95
CA GLU A 143 -7.13 -8.46 15.01
C GLU A 143 -7.88 -7.20 14.58
N GLU A 144 -7.79 -6.84 13.31
CA GLU A 144 -8.45 -5.66 12.73
C GLU A 144 -9.98 -5.69 12.87
N TYR A 145 -10.58 -6.88 12.83
CA TYR A 145 -12.01 -7.03 13.11
C TYR A 145 -12.35 -6.69 14.57
N ASP A 146 -11.57 -7.24 15.50
CA ASP A 146 -11.81 -7.06 16.93
C ASP A 146 -11.57 -5.60 17.35
N GLU A 147 -10.52 -4.96 16.83
CA GLU A 147 -10.19 -3.55 17.08
C GLU A 147 -11.30 -2.62 16.57
N LEU A 148 -11.75 -2.78 15.32
CA LEU A 148 -12.82 -1.95 14.76
C LEU A 148 -14.16 -2.20 15.46
N LYS A 149 -14.48 -3.46 15.78
CA LYS A 149 -15.70 -3.80 16.51
C LYS A 149 -15.74 -3.14 17.88
N GLU A 150 -14.63 -3.20 18.62
CA GLU A 150 -14.54 -2.55 19.95
C GLU A 150 -14.78 -1.03 19.85
N LEU A 151 -14.24 -0.38 18.82
CA LEU A 151 -14.46 1.05 18.61
C LEU A 151 -15.92 1.38 18.27
N ILE A 152 -16.58 0.58 17.44
CA ILE A 152 -18.00 0.74 17.10
C ILE A 152 -18.88 0.54 18.33
N ASP A 153 -18.61 -0.47 19.16
CA ASP A 153 -19.40 -0.79 20.35
C ASP A 153 -19.27 0.29 21.45
N LYS A 154 -18.23 1.12 21.43
CA LYS A 154 -17.98 2.20 22.41
C LYS A 154 -18.60 3.56 22.00
N ASN A 155 -19.03 3.73 20.78
CA ASN A 155 -19.58 4.98 20.24
C ASN A 155 -21.06 4.85 19.95
#